data_e534b2d0a2070f8aac4dc5f6b61c0f90
#
_entry.id   e534b2d0a2070f8aac4dc5f6b61c0f90
#
_cell.length_a   1.000
_cell.length_b   1.000
_cell.length_c   1.000
_cell.angle_alpha   90.00
_cell.angle_beta   90.00
_cell.angle_gamma   90.00
#
_symmetry.space_group_name_H-M   'P 1'
#
loop_
_entity.id
_entity.type
_entity.pdbx_description
1 polymer ?
#
loop_
_entity_poly.entity_id
_entity_poly.type
_entity_poly.pdbx_seq_one_letter_code
_entity_poly.pdbx_strand_id
1 'polypeptide(L)'
;SSDYRLKENVVYDWDATARLKQLKPARFNFITDANKTVDGFLAHEAQAVVPEAVTGTKDAVEVWKDGDELPDGVSAGDNKLDADGNTMPNVQGIDQAKLVPLLVKTILELEARITALEA
;
A
#
# COMPACT_ATOMS: atom_id res chain seq x y z
N SER A 1 9.88 -14.29 1.86
CA SER A 1 10.75 -15.29 1.28
C SER A 1 10.23 -15.76 -0.08
N SER A 2 11.15 -16.15 -0.98
CA SER A 2 10.82 -16.46 -2.38
C SER A 2 11.20 -17.87 -2.80
N ASP A 3 11.49 -18.73 -1.84
CA ASP A 3 11.78 -20.13 -2.13
C ASP A 3 10.56 -20.81 -2.76
N TYR A 4 10.76 -21.51 -3.89
CA TYR A 4 9.66 -22.14 -4.62
C TYR A 4 8.89 -23.19 -3.80
N ARG A 5 9.54 -23.78 -2.80
CA ARG A 5 8.91 -24.79 -1.94
C ARG A 5 7.80 -24.22 -1.05
N LEU A 6 7.72 -22.90 -0.90
CA LEU A 6 6.69 -22.20 -0.14
C LEU A 6 5.52 -21.73 -1.00
N LYS A 7 5.57 -21.98 -2.30
CA LYS A 7 4.62 -21.42 -3.27
C LYS A 7 3.95 -22.54 -4.06
N GLU A 8 2.67 -22.31 -4.40
CA GLU A 8 1.89 -23.24 -5.20
C GLU A 8 1.03 -22.45 -6.20
N ASN A 9 0.43 -23.16 -7.15
CA ASN A 9 -0.47 -22.58 -8.16
C ASN A 9 0.16 -21.42 -8.92
N VAL A 10 1.43 -21.57 -9.30
CA VAL A 10 2.21 -20.55 -9.98
C VAL A 10 1.70 -20.36 -11.40
N VAL A 11 1.32 -19.13 -11.75
CA VAL A 11 0.80 -18.75 -13.07
C VAL A 11 1.67 -17.66 -13.65
N TYR A 12 2.20 -17.86 -14.85
CA TYR A 12 2.98 -16.86 -15.58
C TYR A 12 2.14 -16.09 -16.60
N ASP A 13 1.05 -16.67 -17.07
CA ASP A 13 0.17 -16.06 -18.06
C ASP A 13 -0.96 -15.29 -17.37
N TRP A 14 -0.71 -14.00 -17.14
CA TRP A 14 -1.68 -13.08 -16.55
C TRP A 14 -1.43 -11.67 -17.09
N ASP A 15 -2.49 -10.85 -17.14
CA ASP A 15 -2.46 -9.50 -17.69
C ASP A 15 -2.12 -8.46 -16.63
N ALA A 16 -1.24 -7.52 -16.96
CA ALA A 16 -0.75 -6.52 -16.04
C ALA A 16 -1.04 -5.08 -16.45
N THR A 17 -0.95 -4.74 -17.71
CA THR A 17 -1.00 -3.35 -18.20
C THR A 17 -2.27 -2.61 -17.76
N ALA A 18 -3.43 -3.23 -17.89
CA ALA A 18 -4.69 -2.60 -17.51
C ALA A 18 -4.75 -2.32 -16.00
N ARG A 19 -4.21 -3.23 -15.19
CA ARG A 19 -4.13 -3.06 -13.74
C ARG A 19 -3.15 -1.96 -13.37
N LEU A 20 -1.98 -1.94 -14.01
CA LEU A 20 -0.96 -0.91 -13.77
C LEU A 20 -1.50 0.49 -14.05
N LYS A 21 -2.31 0.66 -15.11
CA LYS A 21 -2.88 1.96 -15.46
C LYS A 21 -3.77 2.57 -14.39
N GLN A 22 -4.22 1.78 -13.43
CA GLN A 22 -5.03 2.25 -12.30
C GLN A 22 -4.18 2.79 -11.16
N LEU A 23 -2.87 2.57 -11.17
CA LEU A 23 -1.96 3.16 -10.20
C LEU A 23 -1.82 4.66 -10.47
N LYS A 24 -1.72 5.44 -9.40
CA LYS A 24 -1.64 6.90 -9.45
C LYS A 24 -0.35 7.39 -8.79
N PRO A 25 0.79 7.35 -9.49
CA PRO A 25 2.01 7.92 -8.94
C PRO A 25 1.85 9.43 -8.73
N ALA A 26 2.25 9.92 -7.58
CA ALA A 26 2.01 11.29 -7.17
C ALA A 26 3.29 11.95 -6.65
N ARG A 27 3.36 13.25 -6.77
CA ARG A 27 4.35 14.09 -6.08
C ARG A 27 3.69 14.77 -4.91
N PHE A 28 4.36 14.78 -3.77
CA PHE A 28 3.85 15.38 -2.55
C PHE A 28 5.00 15.76 -1.62
N ASN A 29 4.68 16.39 -0.52
CA ASN A 29 5.57 16.53 0.62
C ASN A 29 4.87 15.96 1.85
N PHE A 30 5.64 15.39 2.76
CA PHE A 30 5.10 15.07 4.07
C PHE A 30 4.79 16.37 4.83
N ILE A 31 3.70 16.38 5.57
CA ILE A 31 3.26 17.56 6.34
C ILE A 31 4.37 18.03 7.28
N THR A 32 5.12 17.09 7.87
CA THR A 32 6.22 17.36 8.79
C THR A 32 7.53 17.79 8.08
N ASP A 33 7.55 17.79 6.75
CA ASP A 33 8.73 18.17 5.95
C ASP A 33 8.29 18.91 4.67
N ALA A 34 7.73 20.10 4.89
CA ALA A 34 7.06 20.87 3.83
C ALA A 34 7.98 21.30 2.68
N ASN A 35 9.30 21.34 2.90
CA ASN A 35 10.26 21.84 1.91
C ASN A 35 10.85 20.74 1.02
N LYS A 36 10.46 19.47 1.24
CA LYS A 36 11.00 18.34 0.48
C LYS A 36 9.90 17.67 -0.33
N THR A 37 9.97 17.79 -1.65
CA THR A 37 9.08 17.09 -2.58
C THR A 37 9.60 15.69 -2.83
N VAL A 38 8.72 14.71 -2.76
CA VAL A 38 9.01 13.30 -3.01
C VAL A 38 7.96 12.69 -3.92
N ASP A 39 8.30 11.60 -4.57
CA ASP A 39 7.40 10.83 -5.42
C ASP A 39 6.96 9.54 -4.70
N GLY A 40 5.71 9.17 -4.88
CA GLY A 40 5.18 7.96 -4.26
C GLY A 40 3.71 7.76 -4.56
N PHE A 41 3.02 7.10 -3.65
CA PHE A 41 1.61 6.76 -3.77
C PHE A 41 0.87 7.11 -2.49
N LEU A 42 -0.42 7.40 -2.61
CA LEU A 42 -1.32 7.36 -1.47
C LEU A 42 -1.71 5.91 -1.22
N ALA A 43 -1.53 5.44 0.01
CA ALA A 43 -1.67 4.02 0.32
C ALA A 43 -3.05 3.46 -0.07
N HIS A 44 -4.14 4.16 0.25
CA HIS A 44 -5.49 3.68 -0.08
C HIS A 44 -5.75 3.60 -1.59
N GLU A 45 -5.11 4.46 -2.39
CA GLU A 45 -5.22 4.39 -3.85
C GLU A 45 -4.46 3.19 -4.41
N ALA A 46 -3.25 2.93 -3.92
CA ALA A 46 -2.49 1.74 -4.28
C ALA A 46 -3.19 0.46 -3.82
N GLN A 47 -3.84 0.49 -2.66
CA GLN A 47 -4.57 -0.66 -2.10
C GLN A 47 -5.70 -1.14 -3.00
N ALA A 48 -6.38 -0.22 -3.68
CA ALA A 48 -7.44 -0.56 -4.61
C ALA A 48 -6.94 -1.37 -5.81
N VAL A 49 -5.65 -1.27 -6.13
CA VAL A 49 -5.03 -1.92 -7.30
C VAL A 49 -4.21 -3.14 -6.88
N VAL A 50 -3.37 -3.01 -5.86
CA VAL A 50 -2.48 -4.06 -5.35
C VAL A 50 -2.65 -4.15 -3.83
N PRO A 51 -3.73 -4.79 -3.36
CA PRO A 51 -4.03 -4.82 -1.92
C PRO A 51 -2.93 -5.45 -1.07
N GLU A 52 -2.21 -6.43 -1.60
CA GLU A 52 -1.12 -7.10 -0.88
C GLU A 52 0.10 -6.19 -0.64
N ALA A 53 0.18 -5.05 -1.30
CA ALA A 53 1.24 -4.07 -1.11
C ALA A 53 0.98 -3.12 0.06
N VAL A 54 -0.23 -3.10 0.62
CA VAL A 54 -0.67 -2.10 1.58
C VAL A 54 -1.13 -2.74 2.88
N THR A 55 -0.71 -2.16 4.00
CA THR A 55 -1.18 -2.53 5.32
C THR A 55 -2.08 -1.44 5.89
N GLY A 56 -2.96 -1.84 6.81
CA GLY A 56 -3.88 -0.92 7.47
C GLY A 56 -5.11 -0.59 6.64
N THR A 57 -5.95 0.26 7.21
CA THR A 57 -7.22 0.67 6.62
C THR A 57 -7.26 2.19 6.51
N LYS A 58 -7.81 2.69 5.40
CA LYS A 58 -8.02 4.12 5.20
C LYS A 58 -8.81 4.74 6.36
N ASP A 59 -8.34 5.87 6.85
CA ASP A 59 -8.95 6.65 7.93
C ASP A 59 -9.01 5.94 9.29
N ALA A 60 -8.27 4.84 9.48
CA ALA A 60 -8.22 4.14 10.74
C ALA A 60 -7.60 5.01 11.85
N VAL A 61 -8.09 4.82 13.07
CA VAL A 61 -7.56 5.48 14.25
C VAL A 61 -7.05 4.45 15.24
N GLU A 62 -6.11 4.87 16.09
CA GLU A 62 -5.58 4.00 17.14
C GLU A 62 -6.62 3.75 18.22
N VAL A 63 -6.69 2.48 18.66
CA VAL A 63 -7.60 2.03 19.72
C VAL A 63 -6.83 1.30 20.81
N TRP A 64 -7.39 1.30 22.01
CA TRP A 64 -6.88 0.49 23.11
C TRP A 64 -7.20 -0.99 22.82
N LYS A 65 -6.26 -1.86 23.13
CA LYS A 65 -6.35 -3.31 22.88
C LYS A 65 -6.38 -4.10 24.16
N ASP A 66 -6.91 -5.33 24.11
CA ASP A 66 -6.76 -6.30 25.17
C ASP A 66 -5.28 -6.52 25.47
N GLY A 67 -4.93 -6.50 26.75
CA GLY A 67 -3.55 -6.65 27.18
C GLY A 67 -2.79 -5.33 27.35
N ASP A 68 -3.33 -4.21 26.85
CA ASP A 68 -2.78 -2.89 27.12
C ASP A 68 -3.04 -2.51 28.60
N GLU A 69 -2.16 -1.67 29.14
CA GLU A 69 -2.39 -1.06 30.46
C GLU A 69 -3.40 0.07 30.29
N LEU A 70 -4.68 -0.21 30.60
CA LEU A 70 -5.78 0.72 30.34
C LEU A 70 -5.87 1.78 31.43
N PRO A 71 -5.94 3.08 31.08
CA PRO A 71 -6.26 4.14 32.05
C PRO A 71 -7.64 3.94 32.68
N ASP A 72 -7.88 4.62 33.85
CA ASP A 72 -9.17 4.60 34.51
C ASP A 72 -10.27 5.08 33.54
N GLY A 73 -11.38 4.35 33.52
CA GLY A 73 -12.54 4.67 32.67
C GLY A 73 -12.38 4.31 31.20
N VAL A 74 -11.26 3.68 30.80
CA VAL A 74 -10.99 3.26 29.42
C VAL A 74 -11.16 1.75 29.29
N SER A 75 -11.83 1.33 28.24
CA SER A 75 -12.02 -0.09 27.89
C SER A 75 -11.29 -0.41 26.60
N ALA A 76 -10.93 -1.69 26.43
CA ALA A 76 -10.40 -2.18 25.16
C ALA A 76 -11.41 -1.90 24.03
N GLY A 77 -10.92 -1.38 22.90
CA GLY A 77 -11.73 -0.94 21.79
C GLY A 77 -12.05 0.54 21.78
N ASP A 78 -11.83 1.24 22.89
CA ASP A 78 -11.99 2.70 22.92
C ASP A 78 -10.88 3.38 22.11
N ASN A 79 -11.21 4.51 21.47
CA ASN A 79 -10.23 5.30 20.74
C ASN A 79 -9.18 5.87 21.67
N LYS A 80 -7.91 5.80 21.26
CA LYS A 80 -6.85 6.56 21.90
C LYS A 80 -6.98 8.02 21.52
N LEU A 81 -6.81 8.90 22.52
CA LEU A 81 -6.90 10.34 22.30
C LEU A 81 -5.57 11.00 22.61
N ASP A 82 -5.23 12.05 21.85
CA ASP A 82 -4.08 12.89 22.12
C ASP A 82 -4.39 13.88 23.27
N ALA A 83 -3.44 14.75 23.58
CA ALA A 83 -3.58 15.73 24.68
C ALA A 83 -4.72 16.73 24.45
N ASP A 84 -5.13 16.94 23.19
CA ASP A 84 -6.21 17.85 22.81
C ASP A 84 -7.56 17.15 22.69
N GLY A 85 -7.63 15.84 23.00
CA GLY A 85 -8.86 15.06 22.94
C GLY A 85 -9.20 14.55 21.55
N ASN A 86 -8.29 14.65 20.59
CA ASN A 86 -8.49 14.15 19.22
C ASN A 86 -8.04 12.71 19.07
N THR A 87 -8.69 11.98 18.17
CA THR A 87 -8.23 10.64 17.78
C THR A 87 -6.86 10.70 17.13
N MET A 88 -6.10 9.62 17.25
CA MET A 88 -4.77 9.52 16.65
C MET A 88 -4.81 8.61 15.43
N PRO A 89 -4.31 9.05 14.25
CA PRO A 89 -4.31 8.23 13.05
C PRO A 89 -3.55 6.93 13.26
N ASN A 90 -4.14 5.82 12.81
CA ASN A 90 -3.44 4.56 12.62
C ASN A 90 -3.13 4.47 11.13
N VAL A 91 -1.95 4.96 10.77
CA VAL A 91 -1.59 5.21 9.37
C VAL A 91 -1.36 3.92 8.59
N GLN A 92 -1.73 3.95 7.31
CA GLN A 92 -1.45 2.87 6.38
C GLN A 92 0.03 2.90 5.97
N GLY A 93 0.55 1.74 5.60
CA GLY A 93 1.88 1.60 5.01
C GLY A 93 1.80 0.98 3.63
N ILE A 94 2.79 1.25 2.81
CA ILE A 94 2.93 0.62 1.50
C ILE A 94 4.31 -0.01 1.39
N ASP A 95 4.34 -1.25 0.88
CA ASP A 95 5.56 -1.94 0.48
C ASP A 95 5.68 -1.88 -1.04
N GLN A 96 6.43 -0.90 -1.53
CA GLN A 96 6.57 -0.66 -2.97
C GLN A 96 7.26 -1.82 -3.70
N ALA A 97 8.05 -2.64 -3.00
CA ALA A 97 8.65 -3.83 -3.59
C ALA A 97 7.60 -4.80 -4.15
N LYS A 98 6.41 -4.81 -3.57
CA LYS A 98 5.30 -5.66 -4.03
C LYS A 98 4.64 -5.17 -5.32
N LEU A 99 4.99 -3.97 -5.78
CA LEU A 99 4.57 -3.45 -7.09
C LEU A 99 5.50 -3.92 -8.21
N VAL A 100 6.69 -4.40 -7.89
CA VAL A 100 7.70 -4.78 -8.89
C VAL A 100 7.21 -5.84 -9.87
N PRO A 101 6.56 -6.94 -9.45
CA PRO A 101 6.06 -7.93 -10.41
C PRO A 101 5.08 -7.34 -11.43
N LEU A 102 4.20 -6.44 -10.99
CA LEU A 102 3.26 -5.75 -11.86
C LEU A 102 4.00 -4.87 -12.88
N LEU A 103 5.02 -4.14 -12.43
CA LEU A 103 5.85 -3.31 -13.30
C LEU A 103 6.60 -4.15 -14.32
N VAL A 104 7.24 -5.24 -13.89
CA VAL A 104 7.98 -6.14 -14.77
C VAL A 104 7.07 -6.76 -15.82
N LYS A 105 5.93 -7.30 -15.40
CA LYS A 105 4.97 -7.91 -16.33
C LYS A 105 4.45 -6.90 -17.34
N THR A 106 4.14 -5.67 -16.91
CA THR A 106 3.71 -4.60 -17.81
C THR A 106 4.77 -4.25 -18.85
N ILE A 107 6.03 -4.15 -18.45
CA ILE A 107 7.14 -3.89 -19.37
C ILE A 107 7.24 -5.00 -20.40
N LEU A 108 7.12 -6.27 -20.00
CA LEU A 108 7.15 -7.41 -20.91
C LEU A 108 5.98 -7.38 -21.89
N GLU A 109 4.79 -7.01 -21.44
CA GLU A 109 3.62 -6.86 -22.33
C GLU A 109 3.82 -5.72 -23.35
N LEU A 110 4.37 -4.59 -22.89
CA LEU A 110 4.66 -3.45 -23.76
C LEU A 110 5.77 -3.79 -24.77
N GLU A 111 6.80 -4.52 -24.36
CA GLU A 111 7.86 -4.99 -25.24
C GLU A 111 7.30 -5.88 -26.35
N ALA A 112 6.39 -6.77 -26.01
CA ALA A 112 5.72 -7.63 -26.98
C ALA A 112 4.87 -6.82 -27.97
N ARG A 113 4.16 -5.79 -27.49
CA ARG A 113 3.36 -4.90 -28.34
C ARG A 113 4.23 -4.08 -29.29
N ILE A 114 5.36 -3.58 -28.81
CA ILE A 114 6.33 -2.84 -29.64
C ILE A 114 6.87 -3.76 -30.73
N THR A 115 7.28 -4.96 -30.37
CA THR A 115 7.77 -5.95 -31.34
C THR A 115 6.73 -6.23 -32.43
N ALA A 116 5.46 -6.38 -32.03
CA ALA A 116 4.37 -6.61 -32.99
C ALA A 116 4.17 -5.41 -33.92
N LEU A 117 4.33 -4.17 -33.43
CA LEU A 117 4.19 -2.96 -34.23
C LEU A 117 5.36 -2.74 -35.18
N GLU A 118 6.54 -3.28 -34.85
CA GLU A 118 7.73 -3.18 -35.70
C GLU A 118 7.75 -4.22 -36.84
N ALA A 119 6.88 -5.22 -36.76
CA ALA A 119 6.82 -6.31 -37.74
C ALA A 119 6.30 -5.87 -39.10
#